data_5c420a5514a5c1c439667d602110a058
#
_entry.id   5c420a5514a5c1c439667d602110a058
#
_cell.length_a   1.000
_cell.length_b   1.000
_cell.length_c   1.000
_cell.angle_alpha   90.00
_cell.angle_beta   90.00
_cell.angle_gamma   90.00
#
_symmetry.space_group_name_H-M   'P 1'
#
loop_
_entity.id
_entity.type
_entity.pdbx_description
1 polymer ?
#
loop_
_entity_poly.entity_id
_entity_poly.type
_entity_poly.pdbx_seq_one_letter_code
_entity_poly.pdbx_strand_id
1 'polypeptide(L)'
;MRKLLLIAVALCGAGVELRAQDDVGRCATPDSVVVTGNKRVPSATVLLDAGIATGTALNAPSIQRAMRNIFAGGQFDDVKIECRVLTAPTSSAYLQILVVERPLLDFVDVTGVAAVPAKDVKDKVELLIGRPVDPALVARAVQRMDSVYQANGYYLARIKPDTTVVADNHITIQFKIDEGRRLSISGVKVTGNIKVPASEIVSGLKTKPEGFWWWRGGDFDADKYAQDLGDSLPVMYARRGFIDFQLVKDTLIVDRERGKAMVEITVNEGKQYKVGGFEVTGNKRFNSEDISRFYPFTNTAPSLPQRLNSLVRRKPVMTGTFDKSVWDEATQKVRTAYYNEGYLYAQVRPVLDRASGDSGRVTLRWDIQEGSPAIINRIDIVGNDYTHENCIRDQLVLIPGDVFSQDRLLRSYQSIGNLGFFDTPLAFPETRPANDQGDVDIIFKVKEKRTGNVSFGASMGQGTGLGGFIGLDQPNLFGKCKKGSLNWQYGRYINDFQLSYTDPAIQQSRLAGTVTAYHSQSRYTIADLGQTTRTGGSVRLAFPFFNSRYTRVGVSYGLEAVRFSSDGLVGTITTRLEAVRFSSDGLVGTITTNNCAGCLRSTVSLDLTRDTRSEVP
;
A
#
# COMPACT_ATOMS: atom_id res chain seq x y z
N MET A 1 7.72 -70.87 -12.69
CA MET A 1 8.66 -71.89 -13.21
C MET A 1 9.96 -71.23 -13.60
N ARG A 2 11.07 -71.84 -13.15
CA ARG A 2 12.48 -71.63 -13.50
C ARG A 2 13.13 -70.37 -12.87
N LYS A 3 13.82 -70.54 -11.74
CA LYS A 3 15.17 -71.10 -11.41
C LYS A 3 16.23 -70.06 -11.74
N LEU A 4 16.75 -69.35 -10.69
CA LEU A 4 18.02 -69.61 -10.01
C LEU A 4 19.22 -69.72 -10.95
N LEU A 5 20.16 -68.78 -10.82
CA LEU A 5 21.57 -69.11 -10.73
C LEU A 5 22.32 -68.05 -9.86
N LEU A 6 22.69 -68.52 -8.67
CA LEU A 6 23.72 -67.94 -7.82
C LEU A 6 25.10 -68.26 -8.45
N ILE A 7 25.94 -67.26 -8.66
CA ILE A 7 27.39 -67.43 -8.76
C ILE A 7 28.02 -66.57 -7.69
N ALA A 8 28.39 -67.21 -6.62
CA ALA A 8 29.34 -66.73 -5.63
C ALA A 8 30.73 -66.78 -6.22
N VAL A 9 31.36 -65.63 -6.42
CA VAL A 9 32.84 -65.56 -6.61
C VAL A 9 33.40 -64.91 -5.36
N ALA A 10 33.93 -65.77 -4.50
CA ALA A 10 34.88 -65.40 -3.47
C ALA A 10 36.18 -64.97 -4.11
N LEU A 11 36.54 -63.72 -4.06
CA LEU A 11 37.89 -63.23 -4.27
C LEU A 11 38.35 -62.62 -2.94
N CYS A 12 39.27 -63.38 -2.35
CA CYS A 12 40.12 -63.02 -1.23
C CYS A 12 40.83 -61.70 -1.47
N GLY A 13 40.71 -60.89 -0.51
CA GLY A 13 41.68 -60.09 0.17
C GLY A 13 42.71 -59.32 -0.62
N ALA A 14 42.65 -58.13 -0.59
CA ALA A 14 43.68 -57.18 -0.19
C ALA A 14 42.96 -55.91 0.10
N GLY A 15 42.66 -55.66 1.38
CA GLY A 15 42.32 -54.35 1.86
C GLY A 15 43.46 -53.40 1.55
N VAL A 16 43.45 -52.81 0.37
CA VAL A 16 44.13 -51.52 0.20
C VAL A 16 43.31 -50.51 0.94
N GLU A 17 43.68 -50.29 2.22
CA GLU A 17 43.36 -49.03 2.86
C GLU A 17 43.90 -47.94 1.94
N LEU A 18 43.03 -47.32 1.14
CA LEU A 18 43.25 -46.01 0.60
C LEU A 18 43.28 -45.07 1.82
N ARG A 19 44.41 -45.07 2.52
CA ARG A 19 44.81 -43.90 3.28
C ARG A 19 44.93 -42.81 2.22
N ALA A 20 43.95 -41.87 2.21
CA ALA A 20 44.18 -40.54 1.67
C ALA A 20 45.45 -40.06 2.40
N GLN A 21 46.59 -40.15 1.74
CA GLN A 21 47.83 -39.60 2.25
C GLN A 21 47.61 -38.10 2.38
N ASP A 22 47.44 -37.63 3.63
CA ASP A 22 47.67 -36.23 4.03
C ASP A 22 49.19 -35.95 3.88
N ASP A 23 49.72 -36.22 2.69
CA ASP A 23 51.14 -36.05 2.45
C ASP A 23 51.42 -34.59 2.05
N VAL A 24 51.46 -33.68 3.04
CA VAL A 24 52.03 -32.34 2.89
C VAL A 24 53.58 -32.46 2.68
N GLY A 25 54.09 -33.67 2.69
CA GLY A 25 55.48 -33.99 2.44
C GLY A 25 56.45 -33.22 3.36
N ARG A 26 57.59 -32.81 2.83
CA ARG A 26 58.63 -32.05 3.58
C ARG A 26 58.18 -30.67 4.03
N CYS A 27 57.08 -30.12 3.51
CA CYS A 27 56.49 -28.86 3.95
C CYS A 27 55.47 -29.02 5.09
N ALA A 28 55.36 -30.20 5.70
CA ALA A 28 54.51 -30.38 6.89
C ALA A 28 54.92 -29.45 8.04
N THR A 29 56.19 -29.09 8.13
CA THR A 29 56.75 -28.09 9.05
C THR A 29 57.70 -27.19 8.26
N PRO A 30 57.24 -26.13 7.59
CA PRO A 30 58.08 -25.31 6.73
C PRO A 30 59.08 -24.48 7.55
N ASP A 31 60.34 -24.43 7.10
CA ASP A 31 61.40 -23.61 7.71
C ASP A 31 61.15 -22.10 7.50
N SER A 32 60.50 -21.76 6.39
CA SER A 32 60.12 -20.40 6.09
C SER A 32 58.87 -20.35 5.19
N VAL A 33 58.16 -19.21 5.22
CA VAL A 33 56.98 -18.93 4.36
C VAL A 33 57.28 -17.67 3.56
N VAL A 34 57.18 -17.75 2.26
CA VAL A 34 57.48 -16.63 1.35
C VAL A 34 56.21 -16.28 0.57
N VAL A 35 55.88 -15.00 0.52
CA VAL A 35 54.78 -14.48 -0.30
C VAL A 35 55.35 -13.87 -1.57
N THR A 36 54.75 -14.23 -2.70
CA THR A 36 55.16 -13.72 -4.02
C THR A 36 53.92 -13.29 -4.82
N GLY A 37 54.11 -12.30 -5.70
CA GLY A 37 53.00 -11.77 -6.53
C GLY A 37 52.25 -10.61 -5.90
N ASN A 38 52.48 -10.35 -4.63
CA ASN A 38 51.93 -9.17 -3.96
C ASN A 38 52.75 -7.92 -4.33
N LYS A 39 52.05 -6.84 -4.71
CA LYS A 39 52.63 -5.52 -5.02
C LYS A 39 52.12 -4.47 -4.06
N ARG A 40 50.83 -4.45 -3.88
CA ARG A 40 50.06 -3.47 -3.06
C ARG A 40 49.89 -3.93 -1.61
N VAL A 41 49.56 -5.22 -1.45
CA VAL A 41 49.28 -5.78 -0.13
C VAL A 41 50.60 -6.25 0.51
N PRO A 42 50.98 -5.77 1.71
CA PRO A 42 52.21 -6.20 2.37
C PRO A 42 52.23 -7.72 2.61
N SER A 43 53.36 -8.35 2.42
CA SER A 43 53.53 -9.81 2.68
C SER A 43 53.12 -10.18 4.11
N ALA A 44 53.39 -9.32 5.08
CA ALA A 44 52.96 -9.52 6.48
C ALA A 44 51.44 -9.67 6.63
N THR A 45 50.67 -8.88 5.88
CA THR A 45 49.18 -8.97 5.89
C THR A 45 48.73 -10.29 5.31
N VAL A 46 49.33 -10.74 4.20
CA VAL A 46 48.99 -12.03 3.58
C VAL A 46 49.29 -13.20 4.51
N LEU A 47 50.42 -13.12 5.25
CA LEU A 47 50.79 -14.15 6.23
C LEU A 47 49.86 -14.15 7.44
N LEU A 48 49.40 -12.98 7.89
CA LEU A 48 48.44 -12.87 8.96
C LEU A 48 47.11 -13.47 8.58
N ASP A 49 46.62 -13.15 7.38
CA ASP A 49 45.34 -13.67 6.85
C ASP A 49 45.44 -15.18 6.63
N ALA A 50 46.59 -15.69 6.15
CA ALA A 50 46.84 -17.11 5.99
C ALA A 50 46.77 -17.87 7.32
N GLY A 51 47.15 -17.22 8.43
CA GLY A 51 47.26 -17.86 9.75
C GLY A 51 48.28 -18.99 9.78
N ILE A 52 49.33 -18.92 8.91
CA ILE A 52 50.40 -19.86 8.84
C ILE A 52 51.67 -19.26 9.50
N ALA A 53 52.17 -19.91 10.54
CA ALA A 53 53.41 -19.55 11.19
C ALA A 53 54.52 -20.57 10.88
N THR A 54 55.76 -20.10 10.82
CA THR A 54 56.92 -20.98 10.65
C THR A 54 57.03 -21.96 11.80
N GLY A 55 57.43 -23.19 11.51
CA GLY A 55 57.59 -24.26 12.53
C GLY A 55 56.27 -24.88 13.03
N THR A 56 55.10 -24.48 12.51
CA THR A 56 53.82 -25.13 12.83
C THR A 56 53.56 -26.31 11.90
N ALA A 57 53.03 -27.42 12.46
CA ALA A 57 52.63 -28.55 11.65
C ALA A 57 51.41 -28.22 10.77
N LEU A 58 51.57 -28.32 9.46
CA LEU A 58 50.55 -28.05 8.46
C LEU A 58 49.95 -29.37 7.94
N ASN A 59 48.66 -29.35 7.74
CA ASN A 59 47.89 -30.41 7.08
C ASN A 59 47.01 -29.82 5.96
N ALA A 60 46.47 -30.69 5.10
CA ALA A 60 45.64 -30.25 3.98
C ALA A 60 44.47 -29.34 4.42
N PRO A 61 43.72 -29.61 5.53
CA PRO A 61 42.69 -28.72 6.03
C PRO A 61 43.20 -27.33 6.46
N SER A 62 44.43 -27.24 7.05
CA SER A 62 45.01 -25.95 7.45
C SER A 62 45.39 -25.10 6.24
N ILE A 63 45.95 -25.72 5.19
CA ILE A 63 46.27 -25.03 3.94
C ILE A 63 45.00 -24.54 3.24
N GLN A 64 43.97 -25.38 3.15
CA GLN A 64 42.68 -24.96 2.59
C GLN A 64 42.02 -23.81 3.37
N ARG A 65 42.17 -23.82 4.69
CA ARG A 65 41.67 -22.71 5.55
C ARG A 65 42.45 -21.43 5.26
N ALA A 66 43.76 -21.51 5.17
CA ALA A 66 44.64 -20.39 4.83
C ALA A 66 44.24 -19.75 3.49
N MET A 67 44.08 -20.59 2.46
CA MET A 67 43.61 -20.13 1.15
C MET A 67 42.28 -19.43 1.24
N ARG A 68 41.29 -20.03 1.93
CA ARG A 68 39.96 -19.41 2.12
C ARG A 68 40.03 -18.07 2.85
N ASN A 69 40.86 -17.97 3.88
CA ASN A 69 41.02 -16.74 4.65
C ASN A 69 41.61 -15.61 3.79
N ILE A 70 42.67 -15.92 3.01
CA ILE A 70 43.29 -14.98 2.07
C ILE A 70 42.26 -14.49 1.03
N PHE A 71 41.47 -15.42 0.46
CA PHE A 71 40.39 -15.07 -0.47
C PHE A 71 39.26 -14.23 0.18
N ALA A 72 38.91 -14.53 1.43
CA ALA A 72 37.88 -13.82 2.16
C ALA A 72 38.21 -12.34 2.34
N GLY A 73 39.50 -11.98 2.37
CA GLY A 73 39.97 -10.58 2.39
C GLY A 73 39.62 -9.79 1.13
N GLY A 74 39.18 -10.45 0.03
CA GLY A 74 38.72 -9.84 -1.21
C GLY A 74 39.78 -9.08 -2.01
N GLN A 75 41.07 -9.19 -1.61
CA GLN A 75 42.19 -8.48 -2.22
C GLN A 75 42.81 -9.22 -3.39
N PHE A 76 42.57 -10.55 -3.50
CA PHE A 76 43.27 -11.45 -4.41
C PHE A 76 42.28 -12.12 -5.37
N ASP A 77 42.73 -12.32 -6.59
CA ASP A 77 42.01 -13.00 -7.68
C ASP A 77 42.37 -14.47 -7.77
N ASP A 78 43.64 -14.78 -7.46
CA ASP A 78 44.13 -16.16 -7.34
C ASP A 78 45.10 -16.30 -6.17
N VAL A 79 45.06 -17.44 -5.50
CA VAL A 79 45.92 -17.80 -4.39
C VAL A 79 46.34 -19.24 -4.55
N LYS A 80 47.65 -19.48 -4.68
CA LYS A 80 48.26 -20.80 -4.73
C LYS A 80 49.26 -20.95 -3.61
N ILE A 81 49.28 -22.11 -2.98
CA ILE A 81 50.24 -22.44 -1.95
C ILE A 81 51.05 -23.63 -2.45
N GLU A 82 52.33 -23.42 -2.69
CA GLU A 82 53.26 -24.45 -3.22
C GLU A 82 54.34 -24.74 -2.21
N CYS A 83 54.69 -26.06 -2.12
CA CYS A 83 55.85 -26.49 -1.37
C CYS A 83 57.10 -26.48 -2.28
N ARG A 84 58.12 -25.75 -1.88
CA ARG A 84 59.41 -25.68 -2.57
C ARG A 84 60.53 -26.26 -1.67
N VAL A 85 61.25 -27.22 -2.21
CA VAL A 85 62.37 -27.86 -1.51
C VAL A 85 63.68 -27.49 -2.21
N LEU A 86 64.59 -26.90 -1.46
CA LEU A 86 65.94 -26.58 -1.95
C LEU A 86 66.85 -27.84 -1.85
N THR A 87 67.40 -28.25 -2.98
CA THR A 87 68.34 -29.38 -3.08
C THR A 87 69.74 -28.84 -2.98
N ALA A 88 70.43 -29.21 -1.85
CA ALA A 88 71.86 -29.02 -1.49
C ALA A 88 72.40 -27.56 -1.53
N PRO A 89 73.22 -27.12 -0.52
CA PRO A 89 73.76 -27.97 0.55
C PRO A 89 72.90 -28.02 1.83
N THR A 90 71.84 -27.19 1.96
CA THR A 90 70.90 -27.25 3.08
C THR A 90 69.53 -27.71 2.58
N SER A 91 69.11 -28.91 2.99
CA SER A 91 67.78 -29.46 2.68
C SER A 91 66.70 -28.72 3.45
N SER A 92 66.42 -27.45 3.08
CA SER A 92 65.36 -26.68 3.65
C SER A 92 64.09 -26.67 2.78
N ALA A 93 62.96 -26.74 3.40
CA ALA A 93 61.64 -26.65 2.74
C ALA A 93 60.95 -25.34 3.08
N TYR A 94 60.55 -24.59 2.07
CA TYR A 94 59.75 -23.37 2.28
C TYR A 94 58.41 -23.45 1.58
N LEU A 95 57.43 -22.83 2.20
CA LEU A 95 56.09 -22.68 1.64
C LEU A 95 56.02 -21.37 0.85
N GLN A 96 55.69 -21.47 -0.42
CA GLN A 96 55.51 -20.30 -1.27
C GLN A 96 54.01 -20.04 -1.45
N ILE A 97 53.56 -18.88 -1.00
CA ILE A 97 52.20 -18.37 -1.23
C ILE A 97 52.26 -17.43 -2.42
N LEU A 98 51.73 -17.90 -3.56
CA LEU A 98 51.61 -17.09 -4.76
C LEU A 98 50.25 -16.44 -4.75
N VAL A 99 50.22 -15.12 -4.85
CA VAL A 99 48.99 -14.37 -4.90
C VAL A 99 48.93 -13.51 -6.17
N VAL A 100 47.71 -13.38 -6.71
CA VAL A 100 47.43 -12.46 -7.80
C VAL A 100 46.46 -11.40 -7.24
N GLU A 101 46.96 -10.18 -7.13
CA GLU A 101 46.14 -9.09 -6.59
C GLU A 101 45.04 -8.70 -7.55
N ARG A 102 43.84 -8.49 -7.01
CA ARG A 102 42.71 -7.93 -7.78
C ARG A 102 43.03 -6.50 -8.22
N PRO A 103 42.69 -6.16 -9.46
CA PRO A 103 42.87 -4.82 -9.95
C PRO A 103 41.98 -3.84 -9.18
N LEU A 104 42.45 -2.61 -9.03
CA LEU A 104 41.68 -1.52 -8.43
C LEU A 104 40.79 -0.87 -9.48
N LEU A 105 39.62 -0.49 -9.06
CA LEU A 105 38.70 0.27 -9.90
C LEU A 105 39.16 1.73 -9.99
N ASP A 106 39.54 2.19 -11.17
CA ASP A 106 39.93 3.57 -11.41
C ASP A 106 38.73 4.43 -11.84
N PHE A 107 37.91 3.89 -12.71
CA PHE A 107 36.75 4.60 -13.22
C PHE A 107 35.61 3.63 -13.57
N VAL A 108 34.38 4.09 -13.40
CA VAL A 108 33.18 3.35 -13.81
C VAL A 108 32.23 4.27 -14.56
N ASP A 109 31.75 3.81 -15.72
CA ASP A 109 30.78 4.55 -16.51
C ASP A 109 29.70 3.61 -17.08
N VAL A 110 28.57 4.23 -17.42
CA VAL A 110 27.41 3.54 -18.00
C VAL A 110 27.04 4.27 -19.30
N THR A 111 27.04 3.51 -20.39
CA THR A 111 26.75 4.02 -21.75
C THR A 111 25.60 3.28 -22.40
N GLY A 112 24.90 3.92 -23.34
CA GLY A 112 23.75 3.35 -24.05
C GLY A 112 22.42 3.52 -23.34
N VAL A 113 22.34 4.41 -22.35
CA VAL A 113 21.11 4.73 -21.60
C VAL A 113 20.37 5.86 -22.31
N ALA A 114 19.16 5.59 -22.80
CA ALA A 114 18.32 6.55 -23.51
C ALA A 114 16.84 6.50 -23.07
N ALA A 115 16.32 5.32 -22.80
CA ALA A 115 14.90 5.09 -22.50
C ALA A 115 14.53 5.21 -21.03
N VAL A 116 15.53 5.06 -20.12
CA VAL A 116 15.37 5.15 -18.67
C VAL A 116 16.23 6.31 -18.16
N PRO A 117 15.85 7.03 -17.10
CA PRO A 117 16.70 8.09 -16.54
C PRO A 117 18.09 7.55 -16.17
N ALA A 118 19.13 8.14 -16.74
CA ALA A 118 20.52 7.66 -16.55
C ALA A 118 20.94 7.65 -15.07
N LYS A 119 20.39 8.54 -14.26
CA LYS A 119 20.62 8.58 -12.82
C LYS A 119 20.17 7.30 -12.14
N ASP A 120 18.95 6.82 -12.45
CA ASP A 120 18.36 5.64 -11.80
C ASP A 120 19.18 4.36 -12.08
N VAL A 121 19.83 4.31 -13.27
CA VAL A 121 20.72 3.21 -13.66
C VAL A 121 22.07 3.34 -12.97
N LYS A 122 22.66 4.54 -12.97
CA LYS A 122 23.98 4.81 -12.37
C LYS A 122 23.98 4.60 -10.86
N ASP A 123 22.90 4.96 -10.17
CA ASP A 123 22.74 4.77 -8.72
C ASP A 123 22.72 3.28 -8.31
N LYS A 124 22.52 2.36 -9.25
CA LYS A 124 22.53 0.90 -9.00
C LYS A 124 23.89 0.25 -9.16
N VAL A 125 24.89 0.97 -9.64
CA VAL A 125 26.23 0.39 -9.90
C VAL A 125 26.94 0.04 -8.59
N GLU A 126 26.85 0.84 -7.56
CA GLU A 126 27.41 0.64 -6.19
C GLU A 126 28.85 0.08 -6.16
N LEU A 127 29.66 0.40 -7.16
CA LEU A 127 31.09 0.07 -7.21
C LEU A 127 31.90 1.28 -6.71
N LEU A 128 32.79 1.05 -5.77
CA LEU A 128 33.59 2.12 -5.16
C LEU A 128 34.93 2.25 -5.89
N ILE A 129 35.21 3.43 -6.40
CA ILE A 129 36.51 3.78 -6.99
C ILE A 129 37.62 3.64 -5.95
N GLY A 130 38.80 3.13 -6.37
CA GLY A 130 39.94 2.86 -5.51
C GLY A 130 39.86 1.56 -4.70
N ARG A 131 38.81 0.75 -4.89
CA ARG A 131 38.67 -0.56 -4.23
C ARG A 131 38.98 -1.70 -5.21
N PRO A 132 39.46 -2.87 -4.68
CA PRO A 132 39.62 -4.07 -5.50
C PRO A 132 38.30 -4.49 -6.13
N VAL A 133 38.33 -4.81 -7.40
CA VAL A 133 37.12 -5.21 -8.15
C VAL A 133 36.81 -6.68 -7.87
N ASP A 134 35.66 -6.92 -7.29
CA ASP A 134 35.11 -8.26 -7.13
C ASP A 134 34.16 -8.57 -8.28
N PRO A 135 34.41 -9.62 -9.08
CA PRO A 135 33.50 -10.03 -10.16
C PRO A 135 32.06 -10.26 -9.69
N ALA A 136 31.87 -10.72 -8.44
CA ALA A 136 30.53 -10.90 -7.87
C ALA A 136 29.81 -9.58 -7.64
N LEU A 137 30.52 -8.49 -7.30
CA LEU A 137 29.94 -7.16 -7.19
C LEU A 137 29.55 -6.60 -8.56
N VAL A 138 30.38 -6.81 -9.58
CA VAL A 138 30.07 -6.44 -10.97
C VAL A 138 28.82 -7.17 -11.47
N ALA A 139 28.73 -8.48 -11.23
CA ALA A 139 27.53 -9.25 -11.59
C ALA A 139 26.28 -8.77 -10.87
N ARG A 140 26.38 -8.43 -9.57
CA ARG A 140 25.27 -7.83 -8.81
C ARG A 140 24.86 -6.45 -9.35
N ALA A 141 25.82 -5.63 -9.75
CA ALA A 141 25.53 -4.36 -10.39
C ALA A 141 24.74 -4.55 -11.69
N VAL A 142 25.14 -5.51 -12.51
CA VAL A 142 24.40 -5.88 -13.74
C VAL A 142 22.98 -6.31 -13.41
N GLN A 143 22.77 -7.19 -12.41
CA GLN A 143 21.43 -7.63 -12.00
C GLN A 143 20.55 -6.48 -11.50
N ARG A 144 21.11 -5.55 -10.72
CA ARG A 144 20.38 -4.39 -10.24
C ARG A 144 20.00 -3.43 -11.35
N MET A 145 20.90 -3.18 -12.29
CA MET A 145 20.59 -2.38 -13.47
C MET A 145 19.52 -3.06 -14.33
N ASP A 146 19.62 -4.38 -14.53
CA ASP A 146 18.63 -5.17 -15.27
C ASP A 146 17.23 -5.06 -14.63
N SER A 147 17.15 -5.11 -13.29
CA SER A 147 15.88 -4.94 -12.59
C SER A 147 15.25 -3.56 -12.82
N VAL A 148 16.05 -2.50 -12.99
CA VAL A 148 15.54 -1.17 -13.34
C VAL A 148 14.93 -1.18 -14.75
N TYR A 149 15.57 -1.82 -15.69
CA TYR A 149 15.05 -1.97 -17.05
C TYR A 149 13.78 -2.81 -17.08
N GLN A 150 13.73 -3.92 -16.36
CA GLN A 150 12.55 -4.78 -16.26
C GLN A 150 11.36 -4.03 -15.65
N ALA A 151 11.58 -3.26 -14.57
CA ALA A 151 10.55 -2.43 -13.94
C ALA A 151 9.96 -1.38 -14.91
N ASN A 152 10.74 -0.97 -15.93
CA ASN A 152 10.31 -0.07 -16.98
C ASN A 152 9.81 -0.77 -18.26
N GLY A 153 9.67 -2.11 -18.23
CA GLY A 153 9.17 -2.92 -19.35
C GLY A 153 10.20 -3.32 -20.40
N TYR A 154 11.49 -3.07 -20.17
CA TYR A 154 12.60 -3.40 -21.08
C TYR A 154 13.23 -4.75 -20.72
N TYR A 155 12.47 -5.84 -20.79
CA TYR A 155 12.92 -7.20 -20.47
C TYR A 155 13.96 -7.76 -21.45
N LEU A 156 14.21 -7.08 -22.54
CA LEU A 156 15.18 -7.48 -23.57
C LEU A 156 16.51 -6.74 -23.44
N ALA A 157 16.63 -5.85 -22.48
CA ALA A 157 17.86 -5.13 -22.22
C ALA A 157 19.04 -6.06 -22.01
N ARG A 158 20.19 -5.67 -22.52
CA ARG A 158 21.45 -6.42 -22.37
C ARG A 158 22.49 -5.51 -21.79
N ILE A 159 23.01 -5.85 -20.66
CA ILE A 159 24.03 -5.10 -19.95
C ILE A 159 25.33 -5.90 -19.99
N LYS A 160 26.35 -5.38 -20.65
CA LYS A 160 27.66 -6.03 -20.75
C LYS A 160 28.69 -5.14 -20.05
N PRO A 161 29.34 -5.64 -18.99
CA PRO A 161 30.51 -4.97 -18.46
C PRO A 161 31.68 -5.16 -19.42
N ASP A 162 32.32 -4.07 -19.82
CA ASP A 162 33.55 -4.05 -20.59
C ASP A 162 34.67 -3.52 -19.69
N THR A 163 35.75 -4.29 -19.57
CA THR A 163 36.83 -4.01 -18.64
C THR A 163 38.09 -3.67 -19.41
N THR A 164 38.65 -2.51 -19.16
CA THR A 164 39.89 -2.07 -19.81
C THR A 164 40.97 -1.88 -18.74
N VAL A 165 42.12 -2.49 -18.94
CA VAL A 165 43.30 -2.31 -18.11
C VAL A 165 43.97 -0.98 -18.48
N VAL A 166 44.16 -0.10 -17.51
CA VAL A 166 44.73 1.23 -17.76
C VAL A 166 46.25 1.22 -17.47
N ALA A 167 46.68 0.95 -16.26
CA ALA A 167 48.06 0.85 -15.84
C ALA A 167 48.15 0.24 -14.43
N ASP A 168 49.32 -0.36 -14.07
CA ASP A 168 49.66 -0.79 -12.72
C ASP A 168 48.57 -1.52 -11.92
N ASN A 169 47.91 -2.48 -12.58
CA ASN A 169 46.80 -3.25 -11.97
C ASN A 169 45.56 -2.41 -11.66
N HIS A 170 45.31 -1.33 -12.43
CA HIS A 170 44.11 -0.53 -12.41
C HIS A 170 43.21 -0.85 -13.60
N ILE A 171 41.91 -0.91 -13.38
CA ILE A 171 40.94 -1.16 -14.45
C ILE A 171 39.83 -0.12 -14.46
N THR A 172 39.32 0.12 -15.64
CA THR A 172 38.09 0.88 -15.87
C THR A 172 37.00 -0.10 -16.28
N ILE A 173 35.82 0.06 -15.72
CA ILE A 173 34.64 -0.74 -16.09
C ILE A 173 33.63 0.16 -16.77
N GLN A 174 33.29 -0.18 -18.01
CA GLN A 174 32.24 0.48 -18.77
C GLN A 174 31.07 -0.50 -18.94
N PHE A 175 29.93 -0.17 -18.38
CA PHE A 175 28.70 -0.93 -18.63
C PHE A 175 28.08 -0.45 -19.95
N LYS A 176 28.16 -1.30 -20.98
CA LYS A 176 27.52 -1.06 -22.28
C LYS A 176 26.12 -1.65 -22.25
N ILE A 177 25.14 -0.78 -22.41
CA ILE A 177 23.72 -1.16 -22.33
C ILE A 177 23.12 -1.06 -23.73
N ASP A 178 22.52 -2.16 -24.16
CA ASP A 178 21.60 -2.23 -25.29
C ASP A 178 20.19 -2.42 -24.68
N GLU A 179 19.43 -1.32 -24.62
CA GLU A 179 18.11 -1.29 -23.98
C GLU A 179 17.08 -2.16 -24.70
N GLY A 180 17.29 -2.40 -25.99
CA GLY A 180 16.36 -3.13 -26.82
C GLY A 180 15.01 -2.43 -26.97
N ARG A 181 13.99 -3.21 -27.29
CA ARG A 181 12.61 -2.75 -27.40
C ARG A 181 11.82 -3.13 -26.13
N ARG A 182 10.85 -2.29 -25.80
CA ARG A 182 9.87 -2.61 -24.78
C ARG A 182 9.10 -3.86 -25.19
N LEU A 183 8.94 -4.81 -24.25
CA LEU A 183 8.26 -6.07 -24.53
C LEU A 183 6.75 -5.86 -24.49
N SER A 184 6.04 -6.21 -25.56
CA SER A 184 4.58 -6.17 -25.63
C SER A 184 4.00 -7.55 -25.94
N ILE A 185 2.80 -7.83 -25.39
CA ILE A 185 2.08 -9.09 -25.60
C ILE A 185 1.34 -9.02 -26.94
N SER A 186 1.75 -9.85 -27.90
CA SER A 186 1.09 -9.99 -29.20
C SER A 186 -0.17 -10.84 -29.14
N GLY A 187 -0.24 -11.77 -28.20
CA GLY A 187 -1.38 -12.66 -28.03
C GLY A 187 -1.28 -13.54 -26.80
N VAL A 188 -2.43 -14.05 -26.36
CA VAL A 188 -2.53 -15.05 -25.31
C VAL A 188 -3.26 -16.25 -25.87
N LYS A 189 -2.60 -17.40 -25.90
CA LYS A 189 -3.16 -18.67 -26.34
C LYS A 189 -3.42 -19.55 -25.12
N VAL A 190 -4.64 -20.01 -24.99
CA VAL A 190 -5.04 -20.91 -23.91
C VAL A 190 -5.35 -22.29 -24.49
N THR A 191 -4.87 -23.33 -23.85
CA THR A 191 -5.08 -24.73 -24.23
C THR A 191 -5.55 -25.54 -23.02
N GLY A 192 -6.34 -26.60 -23.27
CA GLY A 192 -6.92 -27.43 -22.21
C GLY A 192 -8.23 -26.88 -21.63
N ASN A 193 -8.67 -25.70 -22.08
CA ASN A 193 -9.96 -25.13 -21.73
C ASN A 193 -11.07 -25.78 -22.57
N ILE A 194 -11.98 -26.48 -21.91
CA ILE A 194 -13.08 -27.22 -22.56
C ILE A 194 -14.42 -26.51 -22.33
N LYS A 195 -14.67 -26.07 -21.12
CA LYS A 195 -15.92 -25.44 -20.67
C LYS A 195 -15.90 -23.92 -20.72
N VAL A 196 -14.76 -23.32 -20.43
CA VAL A 196 -14.60 -21.87 -20.40
C VAL A 196 -13.98 -21.40 -21.71
N PRO A 197 -14.63 -20.51 -22.47
CA PRO A 197 -14.06 -20.00 -23.73
C PRO A 197 -12.74 -19.26 -23.50
N ALA A 198 -11.75 -19.45 -24.38
CA ALA A 198 -10.45 -18.78 -24.29
C ALA A 198 -10.58 -17.24 -24.28
N SER A 199 -11.55 -16.68 -25.02
CA SER A 199 -11.82 -15.24 -25.03
C SER A 199 -12.23 -14.70 -23.65
N GLU A 200 -12.99 -15.47 -22.90
CA GLU A 200 -13.42 -15.12 -21.55
C GLU A 200 -12.24 -15.19 -20.57
N ILE A 201 -11.39 -16.21 -20.70
CA ILE A 201 -10.16 -16.33 -19.92
C ILE A 201 -9.27 -15.11 -20.15
N VAL A 202 -8.96 -14.82 -21.41
CA VAL A 202 -8.12 -13.67 -21.79
C VAL A 202 -8.73 -12.34 -21.31
N SER A 203 -10.06 -12.21 -21.36
CA SER A 203 -10.74 -11.00 -20.86
C SER A 203 -10.59 -10.83 -19.34
N GLY A 204 -10.48 -11.91 -18.59
CA GLY A 204 -10.31 -11.92 -17.13
C GLY A 204 -8.88 -11.63 -16.65
N LEU A 205 -7.86 -11.81 -17.49
CA LEU A 205 -6.47 -11.54 -17.15
C LEU A 205 -6.22 -10.03 -17.05
N LYS A 206 -5.24 -9.64 -16.25
CA LYS A 206 -4.69 -8.28 -16.21
C LYS A 206 -3.71 -8.05 -17.35
N THR A 207 -2.96 -9.08 -17.71
CA THR A 207 -2.07 -9.13 -18.87
C THR A 207 -2.90 -9.17 -20.15
N LYS A 208 -2.95 -8.05 -20.85
CA LYS A 208 -3.75 -7.93 -22.09
C LYS A 208 -2.84 -7.94 -23.31
N PRO A 209 -3.26 -8.61 -24.41
CA PRO A 209 -2.58 -8.42 -25.68
C PRO A 209 -2.77 -6.99 -26.18
N GLU A 210 -1.82 -6.51 -27.00
CA GLU A 210 -1.94 -5.24 -27.69
C GLU A 210 -3.24 -5.19 -28.51
N GLY A 211 -3.89 -4.02 -28.51
CA GLY A 211 -5.14 -3.82 -29.22
C GLY A 211 -4.92 -3.12 -30.56
N PHE A 212 -5.96 -3.16 -31.41
CA PHE A 212 -5.96 -2.40 -32.68
C PHE A 212 -5.80 -0.88 -32.48
N TRP A 213 -6.21 -0.35 -31.33
CA TRP A 213 -6.14 1.07 -31.03
C TRP A 213 -4.86 1.42 -30.29
N TRP A 214 -4.19 2.50 -30.69
CA TRP A 214 -2.89 3.00 -30.17
C TRP A 214 -2.81 3.20 -28.64
N TRP A 215 -3.95 3.33 -27.94
CA TRP A 215 -3.98 3.46 -26.47
C TRP A 215 -4.00 2.11 -25.71
N ARG A 216 -4.00 0.97 -26.41
CA ARG A 216 -3.87 -0.35 -25.81
C ARG A 216 -2.50 -0.93 -26.11
N GLY A 217 -1.50 -0.50 -25.33
CA GLY A 217 -0.10 -0.83 -25.58
C GLY A 217 0.28 -2.29 -25.38
N GLY A 218 -0.48 -3.06 -24.59
CA GLY A 218 -0.19 -4.47 -24.32
C GLY A 218 1.19 -4.72 -23.69
N ASP A 219 1.74 -3.74 -22.96
CA ASP A 219 3.05 -3.86 -22.34
C ASP A 219 3.10 -5.05 -21.39
N PHE A 220 4.15 -5.85 -21.49
CA PHE A 220 4.38 -6.96 -20.58
C PHE A 220 4.84 -6.44 -19.21
N ASP A 221 4.24 -6.98 -18.17
CA ASP A 221 4.55 -6.71 -16.77
C ASP A 221 4.60 -8.05 -16.05
N ALA A 222 5.76 -8.41 -15.54
CA ALA A 222 6.00 -9.71 -14.94
C ALA A 222 5.18 -9.92 -13.65
N ASP A 223 4.95 -8.86 -12.86
CA ASP A 223 4.19 -8.95 -11.62
C ASP A 223 2.70 -9.18 -11.92
N LYS A 224 2.15 -8.46 -12.90
CA LYS A 224 0.78 -8.68 -13.37
C LYS A 224 0.59 -10.08 -13.94
N TYR A 225 1.57 -10.54 -14.71
CA TYR A 225 1.57 -11.88 -15.28
C TYR A 225 1.61 -12.96 -14.19
N ALA A 226 2.50 -12.82 -13.21
CA ALA A 226 2.57 -13.73 -12.07
C ALA A 226 1.26 -13.73 -11.26
N GLN A 227 0.65 -12.55 -11.06
CA GLN A 227 -0.64 -12.43 -10.38
C GLN A 227 -1.79 -13.04 -11.18
N ASP A 228 -1.75 -12.94 -12.51
CA ASP A 228 -2.74 -13.60 -13.37
C ASP A 228 -2.69 -15.11 -13.25
N LEU A 229 -1.50 -15.71 -13.20
CA LEU A 229 -1.33 -17.14 -13.06
C LEU A 229 -1.66 -17.64 -11.64
N GLY A 230 -1.23 -16.90 -10.61
CA GLY A 230 -1.40 -17.29 -9.21
C GLY A 230 -2.78 -17.01 -8.65
N ASP A 231 -3.40 -15.89 -9.03
CA ASP A 231 -4.65 -15.40 -8.44
C ASP A 231 -5.80 -15.32 -9.44
N SER A 232 -5.62 -14.57 -10.54
CA SER A 232 -6.74 -14.22 -11.44
C SER A 232 -7.37 -15.46 -12.08
N LEU A 233 -6.54 -16.37 -12.61
CA LEU A 233 -7.02 -17.62 -13.23
C LEU A 233 -7.68 -18.57 -12.23
N PRO A 234 -7.05 -18.93 -11.10
CA PRO A 234 -7.68 -19.82 -10.11
C PRO A 234 -9.00 -19.25 -9.59
N VAL A 235 -9.04 -17.95 -9.27
CA VAL A 235 -10.27 -17.29 -8.78
C VAL A 235 -11.35 -17.29 -9.84
N MET A 236 -11.01 -17.03 -11.10
CA MET A 236 -11.96 -17.03 -12.21
C MET A 236 -12.60 -18.40 -12.39
N TYR A 237 -11.83 -19.48 -12.34
CA TYR A 237 -12.32 -20.85 -12.45
C TYR A 237 -13.11 -21.27 -11.20
N ALA A 238 -12.65 -20.91 -10.00
CA ALA A 238 -13.35 -21.18 -8.75
C ALA A 238 -14.72 -20.50 -8.66
N ARG A 239 -14.88 -19.31 -9.26
CA ARG A 239 -16.19 -18.63 -9.40
C ARG A 239 -17.18 -19.37 -10.30
N ARG A 240 -16.68 -20.23 -11.18
CA ARG A 240 -17.50 -21.03 -12.10
C ARG A 240 -17.69 -22.47 -11.66
N GLY A 241 -17.27 -22.80 -10.45
CA GLY A 241 -17.39 -24.11 -9.86
C GLY A 241 -16.27 -25.09 -10.20
N PHE A 242 -15.19 -24.64 -10.81
CA PHE A 242 -14.02 -25.46 -11.11
C PHE A 242 -12.99 -25.35 -9.98
N ILE A 243 -13.27 -25.99 -8.85
CA ILE A 243 -12.42 -25.94 -7.67
C ILE A 243 -11.15 -26.82 -7.78
N ASP A 244 -11.15 -27.77 -8.71
CA ASP A 244 -10.01 -28.65 -9.00
C ASP A 244 -9.16 -28.11 -10.17
N PHE A 245 -9.34 -26.84 -10.53
CA PHE A 245 -8.56 -26.18 -11.55
C PHE A 245 -7.06 -26.25 -11.25
N GLN A 246 -6.26 -26.55 -12.26
CA GLN A 246 -4.82 -26.58 -12.19
C GLN A 246 -4.21 -25.88 -13.41
N LEU A 247 -3.26 -24.99 -13.15
CA LEU A 247 -2.35 -24.48 -14.16
C LEU A 247 -1.31 -25.58 -14.43
N VAL A 248 -1.32 -26.15 -15.64
CA VAL A 248 -0.41 -27.24 -16.01
C VAL A 248 0.93 -26.69 -16.44
N LYS A 249 0.91 -25.66 -17.29
CA LYS A 249 2.11 -25.02 -17.83
C LYS A 249 1.81 -23.62 -18.30
N ASP A 250 2.77 -22.73 -18.13
CA ASP A 250 2.82 -21.44 -18.77
C ASP A 250 4.14 -21.28 -19.54
N THR A 251 4.08 -20.57 -20.65
CA THR A 251 5.27 -20.34 -21.48
C THR A 251 5.16 -18.96 -22.14
N LEU A 252 6.22 -18.17 -21.99
CA LEU A 252 6.38 -16.89 -22.66
C LEU A 252 7.32 -17.07 -23.86
N ILE A 253 6.78 -17.00 -25.07
CA ILE A 253 7.54 -17.10 -26.32
C ILE A 253 7.88 -15.67 -26.77
N VAL A 254 9.18 -15.33 -26.74
CA VAL A 254 9.67 -13.97 -26.99
C VAL A 254 10.31 -13.86 -28.37
N ASP A 255 9.76 -13.01 -29.22
CA ASP A 255 10.39 -12.51 -30.45
C ASP A 255 11.20 -11.24 -30.11
N ARG A 256 12.52 -11.42 -30.00
CA ARG A 256 13.42 -10.35 -29.60
C ARG A 256 13.58 -9.26 -30.64
N GLU A 257 13.47 -9.62 -31.94
CA GLU A 257 13.66 -8.65 -33.02
C GLU A 257 12.49 -7.67 -33.10
N ARG A 258 11.27 -8.17 -32.84
CA ARG A 258 10.07 -7.36 -32.88
C ARG A 258 9.68 -6.75 -31.52
N GLY A 259 10.29 -7.21 -30.43
CA GLY A 259 9.90 -6.84 -29.08
C GLY A 259 8.50 -7.35 -28.71
N LYS A 260 8.11 -8.52 -29.23
CA LYS A 260 6.79 -9.12 -29.05
C LYS A 260 6.90 -10.41 -28.27
N ALA A 261 5.93 -10.67 -27.42
CA ALA A 261 5.81 -11.94 -26.72
C ALA A 261 4.42 -12.55 -26.94
N MET A 262 4.38 -13.86 -27.07
CA MET A 262 3.14 -14.65 -27.04
C MET A 262 3.11 -15.45 -25.75
N VAL A 263 2.02 -15.36 -25.02
CA VAL A 263 1.77 -16.13 -23.80
C VAL A 263 0.99 -17.40 -24.16
N GLU A 264 1.54 -18.56 -23.85
CA GLU A 264 0.83 -19.84 -23.96
C GLU A 264 0.54 -20.38 -22.56
N ILE A 265 -0.73 -20.58 -22.25
CA ILE A 265 -1.22 -21.08 -20.96
C ILE A 265 -1.91 -22.41 -21.20
N THR A 266 -1.44 -23.47 -20.53
CA THR A 266 -2.08 -24.77 -20.55
C THR A 266 -2.77 -25.02 -19.22
N VAL A 267 -4.06 -25.26 -19.25
CA VAL A 267 -4.89 -25.46 -18.07
C VAL A 267 -5.54 -26.83 -18.05
N ASN A 268 -5.81 -27.31 -16.84
CA ASN A 268 -6.71 -28.43 -16.60
C ASN A 268 -7.87 -27.87 -15.77
N GLU A 269 -9.06 -27.77 -16.38
CA GLU A 269 -10.23 -27.20 -15.71
C GLU A 269 -10.76 -28.07 -14.58
N GLY A 270 -10.53 -29.36 -14.63
CA GLY A 270 -11.14 -30.31 -13.70
C GLY A 270 -12.66 -30.43 -13.89
N LYS A 271 -13.36 -30.80 -12.82
CA LYS A 271 -14.82 -30.93 -12.81
C LYS A 271 -15.50 -29.64 -12.41
N GLN A 272 -16.65 -29.38 -13.02
CA GLN A 272 -17.53 -28.31 -12.58
C GLN A 272 -18.48 -28.81 -11.51
N TYR A 273 -18.46 -28.20 -10.35
CA TYR A 273 -19.27 -28.57 -9.21
C TYR A 273 -20.55 -27.72 -9.10
N LYS A 274 -21.64 -28.40 -8.75
CA LYS A 274 -22.94 -27.79 -8.42
C LYS A 274 -23.24 -28.03 -6.96
N VAL A 275 -23.96 -27.10 -6.34
CA VAL A 275 -24.37 -27.24 -4.95
C VAL A 275 -25.51 -28.23 -4.84
N GLY A 276 -25.35 -29.28 -4.02
CA GLY A 276 -26.32 -30.34 -3.78
C GLY A 276 -27.04 -30.21 -2.44
N GLY A 277 -26.44 -29.65 -1.43
CA GLY A 277 -26.98 -29.49 -0.08
C GLY A 277 -26.29 -28.41 0.72
N PHE A 278 -26.93 -27.99 1.82
CA PHE A 278 -26.38 -27.02 2.76
C PHE A 278 -26.75 -27.39 4.19
N GLU A 279 -25.80 -27.29 5.11
CA GLU A 279 -25.95 -27.61 6.53
C GLU A 279 -25.25 -26.55 7.40
N VAL A 280 -25.74 -26.38 8.60
CA VAL A 280 -25.11 -25.56 9.65
C VAL A 280 -25.00 -26.41 10.92
N THR A 281 -23.80 -26.45 11.50
CA THR A 281 -23.51 -27.23 12.70
C THR A 281 -22.80 -26.38 13.75
N GLY A 282 -23.05 -26.67 15.03
CA GLY A 282 -22.36 -26.05 16.18
C GLY A 282 -22.89 -24.68 16.59
N ASN A 283 -23.90 -24.15 15.91
CA ASN A 283 -24.55 -22.89 16.26
C ASN A 283 -25.45 -23.07 17.51
N LYS A 284 -25.32 -22.16 18.47
CA LYS A 284 -26.14 -22.09 19.70
C LYS A 284 -26.79 -20.73 19.88
N ARG A 285 -26.06 -19.65 19.56
CA ARG A 285 -26.53 -18.27 19.70
C ARG A 285 -27.57 -17.89 18.66
N PHE A 286 -27.31 -18.22 17.40
CA PHE A 286 -28.23 -17.96 16.30
C PHE A 286 -28.93 -19.24 15.88
N ASN A 287 -30.20 -19.14 15.49
CA ASN A 287 -30.91 -20.24 14.87
C ASN A 287 -30.33 -20.56 13.49
N SER A 288 -30.37 -21.84 13.11
CA SER A 288 -29.91 -22.27 11.78
C SER A 288 -30.63 -21.55 10.63
N GLU A 289 -31.90 -21.17 10.82
CA GLU A 289 -32.67 -20.37 9.85
C GLU A 289 -32.09 -18.97 9.65
N ASP A 290 -31.68 -18.28 10.73
CA ASP A 290 -31.10 -16.94 10.63
C ASP A 290 -29.74 -16.99 9.93
N ILE A 291 -28.93 -18.00 10.22
CA ILE A 291 -27.67 -18.23 9.53
C ILE A 291 -27.90 -18.59 8.07
N SER A 292 -28.92 -19.39 7.78
CA SER A 292 -29.27 -19.79 6.40
C SER A 292 -29.66 -18.62 5.50
N ARG A 293 -30.03 -17.46 6.06
CA ARG A 293 -30.29 -16.23 5.27
C ARG A 293 -29.03 -15.71 4.58
N PHE A 294 -27.87 -16.04 5.10
CA PHE A 294 -26.59 -15.69 4.47
C PHE A 294 -26.20 -16.67 3.36
N TYR A 295 -26.87 -17.82 3.26
CA TYR A 295 -26.61 -18.80 2.22
C TYR A 295 -26.93 -18.27 0.83
N PRO A 296 -25.92 -18.22 -0.08
CA PRO A 296 -26.06 -17.44 -1.30
C PRO A 296 -26.62 -18.23 -2.50
N PHE A 297 -26.73 -19.56 -2.41
CA PHE A 297 -27.08 -20.38 -3.55
C PHE A 297 -28.55 -20.76 -3.55
N THR A 298 -29.17 -20.74 -4.73
CA THR A 298 -30.56 -21.21 -4.94
C THR A 298 -30.57 -22.27 -6.02
N ASN A 299 -31.29 -23.34 -5.78
CA ASN A 299 -31.46 -24.43 -6.75
C ASN A 299 -32.48 -24.11 -7.86
N THR A 300 -33.18 -22.99 -7.77
CA THR A 300 -34.17 -22.55 -8.74
C THR A 300 -33.53 -21.74 -9.88
N ALA A 301 -33.87 -22.06 -11.11
CA ALA A 301 -33.43 -21.27 -12.25
C ALA A 301 -33.92 -19.81 -12.11
N PRO A 302 -33.06 -18.80 -12.32
CA PRO A 302 -33.44 -17.41 -12.16
C PRO A 302 -34.54 -17.03 -13.15
N SER A 303 -35.59 -16.38 -12.66
CA SER A 303 -36.68 -15.87 -13.49
C SER A 303 -36.22 -14.78 -14.46
N LEU A 304 -36.93 -14.59 -15.58
CA LEU A 304 -36.60 -13.54 -16.56
C LEU A 304 -36.43 -12.14 -15.94
N PRO A 305 -37.25 -11.69 -14.97
CA PRO A 305 -37.03 -10.40 -14.29
C PRO A 305 -35.75 -10.36 -13.50
N GLN A 306 -35.31 -11.46 -12.89
CA GLN A 306 -34.05 -11.52 -12.13
C GLN A 306 -32.83 -11.46 -13.07
N ARG A 307 -32.92 -12.08 -14.26
CA ARG A 307 -31.87 -12.00 -15.29
C ARG A 307 -31.73 -10.57 -15.83
N LEU A 308 -32.84 -9.90 -16.12
CA LEU A 308 -32.84 -8.51 -16.57
C LEU A 308 -32.30 -7.55 -15.48
N ASN A 309 -32.70 -7.75 -14.23
CA ASN A 309 -32.22 -6.94 -13.11
C ASN A 309 -30.73 -7.15 -12.82
N SER A 310 -30.20 -8.35 -13.06
CA SER A 310 -28.77 -8.63 -12.91
C SER A 310 -27.92 -7.95 -14.00
N LEU A 311 -28.42 -7.85 -15.22
CA LEU A 311 -27.78 -7.12 -16.31
C LEU A 311 -27.71 -5.61 -16.03
N VAL A 312 -28.80 -5.03 -15.51
CA VAL A 312 -28.86 -3.60 -15.21
C VAL A 312 -28.07 -3.23 -13.95
N ARG A 313 -28.08 -4.07 -12.91
CA ARG A 313 -27.45 -3.79 -11.61
C ARG A 313 -26.10 -4.47 -11.41
N ARG A 314 -25.55 -5.16 -12.41
CA ARG A 314 -24.32 -5.96 -12.33
C ARG A 314 -24.24 -6.91 -11.14
N LYS A 315 -25.38 -7.37 -10.62
CA LYS A 315 -25.42 -8.37 -9.56
C LYS A 315 -25.40 -9.76 -10.17
N PRO A 316 -24.54 -10.68 -9.69
CA PRO A 316 -24.51 -12.05 -10.20
C PRO A 316 -25.86 -12.73 -9.96
N VAL A 317 -26.33 -13.45 -10.96
CA VAL A 317 -27.51 -14.33 -10.81
C VAL A 317 -27.05 -15.56 -10.06
N MET A 318 -27.63 -15.83 -8.89
CA MET A 318 -27.35 -17.02 -8.09
C MET A 318 -27.85 -18.24 -8.83
N THR A 319 -26.94 -19.03 -9.37
CA THR A 319 -27.22 -20.33 -10.00
C THR A 319 -26.85 -21.46 -9.04
N GLY A 320 -27.36 -22.68 -9.26
CA GLY A 320 -26.95 -23.85 -8.48
C GLY A 320 -25.48 -24.29 -8.71
N THR A 321 -24.73 -23.58 -9.53
CA THR A 321 -23.29 -23.78 -9.73
C THR A 321 -22.53 -23.20 -8.53
N PHE A 322 -21.57 -23.94 -8.00
CA PHE A 322 -20.74 -23.47 -6.90
C PHE A 322 -19.88 -22.28 -7.34
N ASP A 323 -19.86 -21.22 -6.53
CA ASP A 323 -18.96 -20.09 -6.66
C ASP A 323 -18.22 -19.90 -5.33
N LYS A 324 -16.91 -20.17 -5.35
CA LYS A 324 -16.09 -20.09 -4.15
C LYS A 324 -16.04 -18.67 -3.56
N SER A 325 -15.98 -17.64 -4.41
CA SER A 325 -15.90 -16.25 -3.94
C SER A 325 -17.17 -15.83 -3.19
N VAL A 326 -18.33 -16.23 -3.71
CA VAL A 326 -19.64 -15.97 -3.09
C VAL A 326 -19.79 -16.75 -1.79
N TRP A 327 -19.28 -17.98 -1.74
CA TRP A 327 -19.26 -18.79 -0.52
C TRP A 327 -18.36 -18.20 0.57
N ASP A 328 -17.18 -17.76 0.18
CA ASP A 328 -16.23 -17.11 1.10
C ASP A 328 -16.80 -15.78 1.63
N GLU A 329 -17.44 -14.97 0.77
CA GLU A 329 -18.13 -13.74 1.17
C GLU A 329 -19.28 -14.02 2.14
N ALA A 330 -20.10 -15.04 1.85
CA ALA A 330 -21.19 -15.45 2.75
C ALA A 330 -20.65 -15.90 4.11
N THR A 331 -19.57 -16.66 4.11
CA THR A 331 -18.89 -17.09 5.35
C THR A 331 -18.39 -15.90 6.16
N GLN A 332 -17.84 -14.87 5.51
CA GLN A 332 -17.42 -13.64 6.19
C GLN A 332 -18.62 -12.87 6.78
N LYS A 333 -19.75 -12.85 6.11
CA LYS A 333 -20.97 -12.23 6.64
C LYS A 333 -21.47 -12.94 7.90
N VAL A 334 -21.45 -14.27 7.91
CA VAL A 334 -21.77 -15.06 9.11
C VAL A 334 -20.79 -14.74 10.25
N ARG A 335 -19.50 -14.73 9.97
CA ARG A 335 -18.47 -14.38 10.95
C ARG A 335 -18.67 -12.97 11.51
N THR A 336 -18.95 -12.00 10.65
CA THR A 336 -19.24 -10.62 11.06
C THR A 336 -20.49 -10.53 11.94
N ALA A 337 -21.53 -11.34 11.66
CA ALA A 337 -22.71 -11.39 12.50
C ALA A 337 -22.36 -11.86 13.93
N TYR A 338 -21.53 -12.89 14.06
CA TYR A 338 -21.02 -13.33 15.36
C TYR A 338 -20.18 -12.26 16.07
N TYR A 339 -19.29 -11.60 15.34
CA TYR A 339 -18.44 -10.52 15.89
C TYR A 339 -19.25 -9.31 16.35
N ASN A 340 -20.38 -9.03 15.71
CA ASN A 340 -21.27 -7.94 16.13
C ASN A 340 -22.04 -8.25 17.42
N GLU A 341 -22.21 -9.52 17.74
CA GLU A 341 -22.84 -9.99 18.98
C GLU A 341 -21.81 -10.33 20.08
N GLY A 342 -20.54 -9.94 19.86
CA GLY A 342 -19.48 -10.11 20.85
C GLY A 342 -18.66 -11.37 20.74
N TYR A 343 -19.03 -12.30 19.90
CA TYR A 343 -18.32 -13.59 19.76
C TYR A 343 -17.03 -13.42 18.93
N LEU A 344 -16.09 -12.64 19.46
CA LEU A 344 -14.84 -12.29 18.79
C LEU A 344 -13.98 -13.51 18.43
N TYR A 345 -14.06 -14.56 19.23
CA TYR A 345 -13.30 -15.79 19.02
C TYR A 345 -14.08 -16.87 18.26
N ALA A 346 -15.27 -16.54 17.76
CA ALA A 346 -16.07 -17.46 16.97
C ALA A 346 -15.33 -17.89 15.70
N GLN A 347 -15.23 -19.18 15.50
CA GLN A 347 -14.65 -19.78 14.31
C GLN A 347 -15.79 -20.31 13.43
N VAL A 348 -15.95 -19.71 12.25
CA VAL A 348 -16.87 -20.19 11.21
C VAL A 348 -16.01 -20.85 10.13
N ARG A 349 -16.04 -22.17 10.08
CA ARG A 349 -15.26 -22.97 9.12
C ARG A 349 -16.15 -23.38 7.95
N PRO A 350 -15.87 -22.89 6.74
CA PRO A 350 -16.56 -23.38 5.56
C PRO A 350 -16.04 -24.77 5.21
N VAL A 351 -16.89 -25.75 5.22
CA VAL A 351 -16.61 -27.14 4.84
C VAL A 351 -17.28 -27.41 3.50
N LEU A 352 -16.55 -28.07 2.63
CA LEU A 352 -17.00 -28.47 1.30
C LEU A 352 -16.87 -29.99 1.18
N ASP A 353 -17.99 -30.68 1.34
CA ASP A 353 -18.06 -32.14 1.27
C ASP A 353 -18.41 -32.55 -0.18
N ARG A 354 -17.54 -33.32 -0.80
CA ARG A 354 -17.77 -33.86 -2.14
C ARG A 354 -18.64 -35.12 -2.03
N ALA A 355 -19.72 -35.14 -2.78
CA ALA A 355 -20.58 -36.34 -2.83
C ALA A 355 -19.78 -37.56 -3.33
N SER A 356 -19.98 -38.70 -2.67
CA SER A 356 -19.35 -39.96 -3.05
C SER A 356 -19.75 -40.33 -4.47
N GLY A 357 -18.75 -40.63 -5.33
CA GLY A 357 -18.95 -40.89 -6.74
C GLY A 357 -18.80 -39.67 -7.63
N ASP A 358 -18.82 -39.86 -8.93
CA ASP A 358 -18.44 -38.87 -9.94
C ASP A 358 -19.56 -37.83 -10.24
N SER A 359 -20.40 -37.50 -9.27
CA SER A 359 -21.63 -36.74 -9.45
C SER A 359 -21.45 -35.23 -9.72
N GLY A 360 -20.25 -34.68 -9.52
CA GLY A 360 -20.00 -33.23 -9.64
C GLY A 360 -20.87 -32.38 -8.71
N ARG A 361 -21.31 -32.92 -7.57
CA ARG A 361 -22.07 -32.20 -6.54
C ARG A 361 -21.27 -32.03 -5.26
N VAL A 362 -21.47 -30.88 -4.62
CA VAL A 362 -20.87 -30.55 -3.31
C VAL A 362 -21.96 -30.20 -2.31
N THR A 363 -21.80 -30.69 -1.09
CA THR A 363 -22.59 -30.24 0.07
C THR A 363 -21.75 -29.21 0.81
N LEU A 364 -22.34 -28.06 1.08
CA LEU A 364 -21.70 -26.96 1.79
C LEU A 364 -22.12 -27.02 3.26
N ARG A 365 -21.18 -26.82 4.15
CA ARG A 365 -21.47 -26.79 5.58
C ARG A 365 -20.68 -25.68 6.26
N TRP A 366 -21.33 -24.95 7.15
CA TRP A 366 -20.64 -24.14 8.14
C TRP A 366 -20.51 -24.92 9.46
N ASP A 367 -19.28 -25.18 9.84
CA ASP A 367 -18.95 -25.73 11.15
C ASP A 367 -18.56 -24.57 12.06
N ILE A 368 -19.37 -24.31 13.10
CA ILE A 368 -19.30 -23.11 13.91
C ILE A 368 -18.86 -23.49 15.32
N GLN A 369 -17.82 -22.83 15.80
CA GLN A 369 -17.37 -22.89 17.19
C GLN A 369 -17.50 -21.48 17.77
N GLU A 370 -18.55 -21.24 18.55
CA GLU A 370 -18.92 -19.88 18.96
C GLU A 370 -18.01 -19.29 20.03
N GLY A 371 -17.61 -20.07 21.03
CA GLY A 371 -16.92 -19.56 22.23
C GLY A 371 -17.85 -18.76 23.15
N SER A 372 -17.27 -17.86 23.92
CA SER A 372 -17.99 -16.92 24.79
C SER A 372 -17.99 -15.50 24.19
N PRO A 373 -19.02 -14.70 24.46
CA PRO A 373 -19.01 -13.30 24.05
C PRO A 373 -17.98 -12.52 24.87
N ALA A 374 -17.19 -11.70 24.20
CA ALA A 374 -16.18 -10.82 24.79
C ALA A 374 -16.82 -9.51 25.27
N ILE A 375 -16.47 -9.07 26.45
CA ILE A 375 -16.83 -7.77 27.01
C ILE A 375 -15.64 -6.82 26.81
N ILE A 376 -15.91 -5.55 26.53
CA ILE A 376 -14.89 -4.52 26.44
C ILE A 376 -14.45 -4.16 27.86
N ASN A 377 -13.24 -4.55 28.24
CA ASN A 377 -12.68 -4.21 29.54
C ASN A 377 -12.22 -2.74 29.58
N ARG A 378 -11.40 -2.34 28.60
CA ARG A 378 -10.82 -0.99 28.54
C ARG A 378 -10.63 -0.53 27.10
N ILE A 379 -10.68 0.80 26.91
CA ILE A 379 -10.37 1.44 25.64
C ILE A 379 -9.24 2.44 25.89
N ASP A 380 -8.10 2.20 25.24
CA ASP A 380 -6.92 3.05 25.31
C ASP A 380 -6.76 3.82 23.99
N ILE A 381 -6.34 5.07 24.10
CA ILE A 381 -6.01 5.94 22.98
C ILE A 381 -4.56 6.35 23.13
N VAL A 382 -3.76 6.15 22.07
CA VAL A 382 -2.30 6.37 22.12
C VAL A 382 -1.87 7.20 20.91
N GLY A 383 -0.98 8.16 21.14
CA GLY A 383 -0.40 9.02 20.09
C GLY A 383 -1.14 10.35 19.90
N ASN A 384 -2.00 10.71 20.85
CA ASN A 384 -2.68 12.00 20.91
C ASN A 384 -1.93 12.98 21.84
N ASP A 385 -0.77 13.46 21.38
CA ASP A 385 0.12 14.31 22.20
C ASP A 385 -0.45 15.73 22.42
N TYR A 386 -1.15 16.28 21.44
CA TYR A 386 -1.76 17.62 21.47
C TYR A 386 -3.26 17.57 21.68
N THR A 387 -3.96 16.60 21.05
CA THR A 387 -5.41 16.48 21.12
C THR A 387 -5.82 15.85 22.44
N HIS A 388 -6.69 16.54 23.18
CA HIS A 388 -7.23 16.01 24.43
C HIS A 388 -7.99 14.70 24.19
N GLU A 389 -7.78 13.72 25.05
CA GLU A 389 -8.38 12.39 24.94
C GLU A 389 -9.91 12.43 24.88
N ASN A 390 -10.54 13.30 25.66
CA ASN A 390 -12.01 13.45 25.67
C ASN A 390 -12.57 13.76 24.29
N CYS A 391 -11.85 14.55 23.50
CA CYS A 391 -12.23 14.87 22.13
C CYS A 391 -12.35 13.63 21.24
N ILE A 392 -11.45 12.65 21.43
CA ILE A 392 -11.45 11.41 20.67
C ILE A 392 -12.47 10.44 21.27
N ARG A 393 -12.57 10.38 22.60
CA ARG A 393 -13.55 9.53 23.30
C ARG A 393 -14.99 9.86 22.94
N ASP A 394 -15.31 11.14 22.74
CA ASP A 394 -16.64 11.59 22.31
C ASP A 394 -17.05 11.05 20.92
N GLN A 395 -16.09 10.58 20.13
CA GLN A 395 -16.34 9.96 18.83
C GLN A 395 -16.55 8.44 18.91
N LEU A 396 -16.25 7.85 20.05
CA LEU A 396 -16.41 6.40 20.25
C LEU A 396 -17.88 6.02 20.42
N VAL A 397 -18.27 4.98 19.74
CA VAL A 397 -19.59 4.33 19.90
C VAL A 397 -19.48 3.14 20.88
N LEU A 398 -18.26 2.71 21.15
CA LEU A 398 -17.93 1.65 22.11
C LEU A 398 -17.79 2.22 23.52
N ILE A 399 -18.26 1.47 24.51
CA ILE A 399 -18.19 1.84 25.92
C ILE A 399 -17.59 0.66 26.69
N PRO A 400 -16.63 0.87 27.61
CA PRO A 400 -16.16 -0.18 28.52
C PRO A 400 -17.33 -0.79 29.32
N GLY A 401 -17.34 -2.10 29.45
CA GLY A 401 -18.42 -2.87 30.06
C GLY A 401 -19.50 -3.37 29.08
N ASP A 402 -19.52 -2.85 27.85
CA ASP A 402 -20.43 -3.34 26.81
C ASP A 402 -19.89 -4.62 26.16
N VAL A 403 -20.80 -5.38 25.55
CA VAL A 403 -20.44 -6.49 24.67
C VAL A 403 -19.73 -5.95 23.43
N PHE A 404 -18.64 -6.56 23.05
CA PHE A 404 -17.87 -6.18 21.84
C PHE A 404 -18.76 -6.21 20.59
N SER A 405 -18.53 -5.30 19.65
CA SER A 405 -19.20 -5.29 18.36
C SER A 405 -18.25 -4.72 17.28
N GLN A 406 -18.00 -5.51 16.26
CA GLN A 406 -17.13 -5.10 15.15
C GLN A 406 -17.67 -3.88 14.39
N ASP A 407 -18.98 -3.81 14.20
CA ASP A 407 -19.62 -2.67 13.54
C ASP A 407 -19.45 -1.38 14.34
N ARG A 408 -19.62 -1.44 15.68
CA ARG A 408 -19.36 -0.30 16.57
C ARG A 408 -17.87 0.09 16.58
N LEU A 409 -16.96 -0.89 16.50
CA LEU A 409 -15.52 -0.65 16.41
C LEU A 409 -15.17 0.11 15.11
N LEU A 410 -15.69 -0.38 13.97
CA LEU A 410 -15.47 0.26 12.66
C LEU A 410 -16.04 1.67 12.61
N ARG A 411 -17.24 1.89 13.16
CA ARG A 411 -17.83 3.25 13.25
C ARG A 411 -16.99 4.18 14.11
N SER A 412 -16.49 3.70 15.25
CA SER A 412 -15.58 4.49 16.10
C SER A 412 -14.30 4.85 15.36
N TYR A 413 -13.69 3.88 14.68
CA TYR A 413 -12.50 4.09 13.85
C TYR A 413 -12.74 5.13 12.76
N GLN A 414 -13.85 5.03 12.02
CA GLN A 414 -14.22 5.98 10.98
C GLN A 414 -14.50 7.39 11.56
N SER A 415 -15.18 7.44 12.70
CA SER A 415 -15.48 8.74 13.36
C SER A 415 -14.21 9.45 13.81
N ILE A 416 -13.21 8.72 14.32
CA ILE A 416 -11.91 9.30 14.67
C ILE A 416 -11.18 9.79 13.40
N GLY A 417 -11.20 9.00 12.32
CA GLY A 417 -10.60 9.40 11.02
C GLY A 417 -11.21 10.68 10.45
N ASN A 418 -12.54 10.82 10.56
CA ASN A 418 -13.31 11.96 10.06
C ASN A 418 -13.07 13.25 10.84
N LEU A 419 -12.46 13.22 12.02
CA LEU A 419 -12.02 14.44 12.73
C LEU A 419 -11.02 15.24 11.90
N GLY A 420 -10.25 14.59 11.03
CA GLY A 420 -9.28 15.25 10.17
C GLY A 420 -8.02 15.75 10.91
N PHE A 421 -7.81 15.33 12.17
CA PHE A 421 -6.67 15.73 13.00
C PHE A 421 -5.49 14.77 12.92
N PHE A 422 -5.73 13.61 12.36
CA PHE A 422 -4.77 12.51 12.32
C PHE A 422 -4.35 12.16 10.90
N ASP A 423 -3.16 11.58 10.76
CA ASP A 423 -2.68 11.05 9.48
C ASP A 423 -3.59 9.91 9.02
N THR A 424 -3.91 9.89 7.73
CA THR A 424 -4.73 8.85 7.10
C THR A 424 -3.90 8.05 6.09
N PRO A 425 -4.11 6.71 6.00
CA PRO A 425 -5.05 5.89 6.75
C PRO A 425 -4.62 5.70 8.21
N LEU A 426 -5.60 5.74 9.12
CA LEU A 426 -5.34 5.41 10.53
C LEU A 426 -4.93 3.94 10.67
N ALA A 427 -4.10 3.64 11.67
CA ALA A 427 -3.87 2.25 12.05
C ALA A 427 -5.17 1.61 12.54
N PHE A 428 -5.46 0.38 12.08
CA PHE A 428 -6.64 -0.33 12.55
C PHE A 428 -6.55 -0.59 14.06
N PRO A 429 -7.65 -0.43 14.83
CA PRO A 429 -7.62 -0.62 16.27
C PRO A 429 -7.17 -2.04 16.65
N GLU A 430 -6.25 -2.13 17.59
CA GLU A 430 -5.81 -3.41 18.15
C GLU A 430 -6.78 -3.90 19.21
N THR A 431 -7.12 -5.18 19.15
CA THR A 431 -7.85 -5.88 20.21
C THR A 431 -6.91 -6.84 20.91
N ARG A 432 -6.78 -6.74 22.24
CA ARG A 432 -5.93 -7.62 23.05
C ARG A 432 -6.78 -8.34 24.09
N PRO A 433 -6.53 -9.63 24.36
CA PRO A 433 -7.16 -10.30 25.47
C PRO A 433 -6.83 -9.57 26.78
N ALA A 434 -7.85 -9.27 27.57
CA ALA A 434 -7.69 -8.61 28.88
C ALA A 434 -7.59 -9.63 30.02
N ASN A 435 -8.24 -10.79 29.86
CA ASN A 435 -8.28 -11.85 30.85
C ASN A 435 -8.50 -13.22 30.19
N ASP A 436 -8.46 -14.29 31.00
CA ASP A 436 -8.70 -15.67 30.56
C ASP A 436 -10.16 -15.95 30.17
N GLN A 437 -11.09 -15.05 30.52
CA GLN A 437 -12.51 -15.17 30.17
C GLN A 437 -12.81 -14.74 28.75
N GLY A 438 -11.83 -14.09 28.08
CA GLY A 438 -11.92 -13.66 26.70
C GLY A 438 -12.39 -12.20 26.53
N ASP A 439 -12.43 -11.43 27.62
CA ASP A 439 -12.66 -9.99 27.53
C ASP A 439 -11.52 -9.28 26.79
N VAL A 440 -11.79 -8.11 26.24
CA VAL A 440 -10.84 -7.43 25.36
C VAL A 440 -10.56 -5.99 25.77
N ASP A 441 -9.27 -5.64 25.68
CA ASP A 441 -8.82 -4.26 25.63
C ASP A 441 -8.73 -3.79 24.18
N ILE A 442 -9.22 -2.60 23.90
CA ILE A 442 -9.19 -2.00 22.56
C ILE A 442 -8.22 -0.82 22.58
N ILE A 443 -7.27 -0.81 21.65
CA ILE A 443 -6.26 0.24 21.57
C ILE A 443 -6.40 0.97 20.23
N PHE A 444 -6.77 2.24 20.28
CA PHE A 444 -6.75 3.14 19.12
C PHE A 444 -5.39 3.84 19.05
N LYS A 445 -4.63 3.56 18.00
CA LYS A 445 -3.36 4.23 17.72
C LYS A 445 -3.61 5.34 16.72
N VAL A 446 -3.36 6.58 17.12
CA VAL A 446 -3.48 7.75 16.27
C VAL A 446 -2.12 8.39 16.09
N LYS A 447 -1.92 9.10 14.99
CA LYS A 447 -0.74 9.91 14.72
C LYS A 447 -1.21 11.28 14.29
N GLU A 448 -0.88 12.29 15.09
CA GLU A 448 -1.34 13.64 14.86
C GLU A 448 -0.68 14.31 13.65
N LYS A 449 -1.46 15.09 12.93
CA LYS A 449 -0.96 15.95 11.86
C LYS A 449 -1.22 17.43 12.18
N ARG A 450 -0.49 18.31 11.52
CA ARG A 450 -0.76 19.75 11.61
C ARG A 450 -2.11 20.06 10.98
N THR A 451 -3.04 20.62 11.76
CA THR A 451 -4.42 20.86 11.35
C THR A 451 -4.71 22.30 10.95
N GLY A 452 -3.87 23.24 11.39
CA GLY A 452 -4.02 24.66 11.06
C GLY A 452 -3.71 24.93 9.59
N ASN A 453 -4.60 25.66 8.92
CA ASN A 453 -4.42 26.10 7.55
C ASN A 453 -4.39 27.63 7.50
N VAL A 454 -3.37 28.19 6.85
CA VAL A 454 -3.24 29.60 6.54
C VAL A 454 -3.34 29.75 5.03
N SER A 455 -4.32 30.49 4.58
CA SER A 455 -4.49 30.82 3.17
C SER A 455 -4.32 32.31 2.97
N PHE A 456 -3.62 32.70 1.93
CA PHE A 456 -3.48 34.09 1.53
C PHE A 456 -3.46 34.20 0.01
N GLY A 457 -3.90 35.33 -0.48
CA GLY A 457 -3.88 35.60 -1.90
C GLY A 457 -3.93 37.09 -2.15
N ALA A 458 -3.41 37.51 -3.30
CA ALA A 458 -3.51 38.87 -3.78
C ALA A 458 -4.09 38.85 -5.19
N SER A 459 -4.91 39.85 -5.50
CA SER A 459 -5.49 40.04 -6.82
C SER A 459 -5.32 41.50 -7.26
N MET A 460 -5.06 41.70 -8.55
CA MET A 460 -5.01 43.02 -9.16
C MET A 460 -5.83 42.99 -10.45
N GLY A 461 -6.76 43.93 -10.58
CA GLY A 461 -7.64 44.03 -11.74
C GLY A 461 -7.80 45.44 -12.23
N GLN A 462 -8.02 45.61 -13.55
CA GLN A 462 -8.32 46.89 -14.12
C GLN A 462 -9.70 47.38 -13.61
N GLY A 463 -9.71 48.52 -12.89
CA GLY A 463 -10.91 49.04 -12.24
C GLY A 463 -11.14 48.57 -10.80
N THR A 464 -10.73 47.39 -10.41
CA THR A 464 -10.85 46.86 -9.04
C THR A 464 -9.64 47.19 -8.14
N GLY A 465 -8.52 47.56 -8.73
CA GLY A 465 -7.28 47.87 -8.00
C GLY A 465 -6.61 46.63 -7.38
N LEU A 466 -5.80 46.89 -6.36
CA LEU A 466 -5.17 45.86 -5.56
C LEU A 466 -6.11 45.35 -4.47
N GLY A 467 -6.25 44.05 -4.37
CA GLY A 467 -6.98 43.36 -3.31
C GLY A 467 -6.22 42.15 -2.79
N GLY A 468 -6.59 41.65 -1.64
CA GLY A 468 -6.03 40.46 -1.06
C GLY A 468 -6.91 39.84 0.01
N PHE A 469 -6.55 38.64 0.41
CA PHE A 469 -7.19 37.96 1.54
C PHE A 469 -6.20 37.19 2.38
N ILE A 470 -6.50 37.07 3.66
CA ILE A 470 -5.82 36.20 4.62
C ILE A 470 -6.90 35.40 5.33
N GLY A 471 -6.77 34.06 5.27
CA GLY A 471 -7.61 33.13 6.01
C GLY A 471 -6.78 32.29 6.96
N LEU A 472 -7.24 32.15 8.19
CA LEU A 472 -6.72 31.24 9.19
C LEU A 472 -7.86 30.31 9.60
N ASP A 473 -7.66 29.01 9.47
CA ASP A 473 -8.62 28.00 9.90
C ASP A 473 -7.92 26.97 10.78
N GLN A 474 -8.37 26.87 12.04
CA GLN A 474 -7.82 25.93 13.03
C GLN A 474 -8.95 25.05 13.54
N PRO A 475 -9.12 23.84 13.01
CA PRO A 475 -10.22 22.95 13.39
C PRO A 475 -10.05 22.30 14.76
N ASN A 476 -8.85 22.25 15.31
CA ASN A 476 -8.55 21.69 16.64
C ASN A 476 -7.84 22.72 17.51
N LEU A 477 -8.56 23.78 17.86
CA LEU A 477 -8.04 24.88 18.66
C LEU A 477 -7.73 24.39 20.09
N PHE A 478 -6.47 24.57 20.53
CA PHE A 478 -5.96 24.12 21.83
C PHE A 478 -6.13 22.62 22.10
N GLY A 479 -6.20 21.79 21.05
CA GLY A 479 -6.39 20.35 21.21
C GLY A 479 -7.79 19.91 21.68
N LYS A 480 -8.74 20.83 21.76
CA LYS A 480 -10.06 20.59 22.37
C LYS A 480 -11.19 20.33 21.36
N CYS A 481 -10.88 19.96 20.12
CA CYS A 481 -11.86 19.78 19.03
C CYS A 481 -12.70 21.03 18.72
N LYS A 482 -12.28 22.18 19.19
CA LYS A 482 -12.97 23.43 18.94
C LYS A 482 -12.39 24.08 17.69
N LYS A 483 -13.25 24.71 16.89
CA LYS A 483 -12.83 25.32 15.64
C LYS A 483 -12.73 26.82 15.80
N GLY A 484 -11.60 27.40 15.41
CA GLY A 484 -11.39 28.84 15.27
C GLY A 484 -11.11 29.18 13.82
N SER A 485 -11.74 30.20 13.29
CA SER A 485 -11.43 30.72 11.96
C SER A 485 -11.41 32.24 11.95
N LEU A 486 -10.47 32.79 11.21
CA LEU A 486 -10.32 34.21 10.94
C LEU A 486 -10.21 34.37 9.43
N ASN A 487 -11.05 35.19 8.86
CA ASN A 487 -11.02 35.56 7.45
C ASN A 487 -10.97 37.09 7.35
N TRP A 488 -10.00 37.59 6.61
CA TRP A 488 -9.89 38.99 6.29
C TRP A 488 -9.65 39.13 4.79
N GLN A 489 -10.58 39.85 4.15
CA GLN A 489 -10.51 40.19 2.74
C GLN A 489 -10.44 41.71 2.62
N TYR A 490 -9.46 42.21 1.92
CA TYR A 490 -9.22 43.61 1.69
C TYR A 490 -9.15 43.94 0.22
N GLY A 491 -9.77 45.02 -0.18
CA GLY A 491 -9.75 45.53 -1.56
C GLY A 491 -10.45 46.87 -1.66
N ARG A 492 -10.39 47.48 -2.84
CA ARG A 492 -10.99 48.82 -3.12
C ARG A 492 -12.48 48.86 -2.81
N TYR A 493 -13.21 47.78 -3.05
CA TYR A 493 -14.66 47.71 -2.93
C TYR A 493 -15.14 46.86 -1.76
N ILE A 494 -14.25 46.11 -1.17
CA ILE A 494 -14.57 45.18 -0.08
C ILE A 494 -13.50 45.27 1.00
N ASN A 495 -13.91 45.35 2.25
CA ASN A 495 -13.07 45.14 3.42
C ASN A 495 -13.88 44.32 4.43
N ASP A 496 -13.69 43.02 4.43
CA ASP A 496 -14.43 42.09 5.26
C ASP A 496 -13.48 41.40 6.25
N PHE A 497 -13.80 41.53 7.52
CA PHE A 497 -13.15 40.83 8.61
C PHE A 497 -14.17 39.97 9.33
N GLN A 498 -13.87 38.67 9.49
CA GLN A 498 -14.74 37.74 10.18
C GLN A 498 -13.92 36.86 11.11
N LEU A 499 -14.33 36.78 12.36
CA LEU A 499 -13.81 35.88 13.38
C LEU A 499 -14.94 34.93 13.80
N SER A 500 -14.66 33.62 13.78
CA SER A 500 -15.64 32.61 14.19
C SER A 500 -15.01 31.61 15.14
N TYR A 501 -15.75 31.23 16.16
CA TYR A 501 -15.41 30.19 17.11
C TYR A 501 -16.55 29.21 17.23
N THR A 502 -16.26 27.92 17.08
CA THR A 502 -17.24 26.84 17.16
C THR A 502 -16.84 25.81 18.19
N ASP A 503 -17.74 25.51 19.10
CA ASP A 503 -17.66 24.39 20.03
C ASP A 503 -18.67 23.33 19.58
N PRO A 504 -18.24 22.16 19.10
CA PRO A 504 -19.12 21.12 18.58
C PRO A 504 -19.93 20.42 19.68
N ALA A 505 -19.49 20.52 20.95
CA ALA A 505 -20.08 19.81 22.08
C ALA A 505 -19.95 20.65 23.37
N ILE A 506 -20.80 21.68 23.51
CA ILE A 506 -20.80 22.55 24.69
C ILE A 506 -21.01 21.72 25.95
N GLN A 507 -20.09 21.80 26.89
CA GLN A 507 -20.09 21.03 28.14
C GLN A 507 -20.28 19.51 27.91
N GLN A 508 -19.64 18.97 26.88
CA GLN A 508 -19.73 17.52 26.51
C GLN A 508 -21.18 17.08 26.18
N SER A 509 -22.04 18.02 25.83
CA SER A 509 -23.41 17.74 25.39
C SER A 509 -23.49 17.58 23.87
N ARG A 510 -24.64 17.17 23.37
CA ARG A 510 -24.90 17.11 21.92
C ARG A 510 -25.23 18.46 21.31
N LEU A 511 -25.06 19.53 22.07
CA LEU A 511 -25.32 20.91 21.65
C LEU A 511 -24.05 21.52 21.07
N ALA A 512 -24.09 21.89 19.81
CA ALA A 512 -23.03 22.66 19.16
C ALA A 512 -23.34 24.16 19.21
N GLY A 513 -22.32 24.97 19.48
CA GLY A 513 -22.42 26.41 19.50
C GLY A 513 -21.38 27.07 18.60
N THR A 514 -21.82 28.09 17.86
CA THR A 514 -20.94 28.93 17.05
C THR A 514 -21.16 30.40 17.42
N VAL A 515 -20.08 31.10 17.67
CA VAL A 515 -20.06 32.54 17.86
C VAL A 515 -19.27 33.14 16.71
N THR A 516 -19.86 34.12 16.03
CA THR A 516 -19.22 34.83 14.92
C THR A 516 -19.28 36.32 15.18
N ALA A 517 -18.14 37.00 14.99
CA ALA A 517 -18.06 38.46 14.97
C ALA A 517 -17.53 38.88 13.59
N TYR A 518 -18.09 39.92 13.04
CA TYR A 518 -17.69 40.39 11.72
C TYR A 518 -17.78 41.90 11.58
N HIS A 519 -16.94 42.42 10.70
CA HIS A 519 -16.93 43.77 10.22
C HIS A 519 -16.78 43.74 8.71
N SER A 520 -17.83 44.18 7.99
CA SER A 520 -17.88 44.16 6.53
C SER A 520 -18.13 45.55 6.01
N GLN A 521 -17.28 45.99 5.10
CA GLN A 521 -17.41 47.25 4.40
C GLN A 521 -17.41 46.98 2.89
N SER A 522 -18.50 47.32 2.22
CA SER A 522 -18.66 47.15 0.78
C SER A 522 -19.02 48.48 0.10
N ARG A 523 -18.29 48.82 -0.98
CA ARG A 523 -18.58 49.93 -1.87
C ARG A 523 -19.35 49.44 -3.09
N TYR A 524 -20.34 50.22 -3.48
CA TYR A 524 -21.07 49.94 -4.70
C TYR A 524 -20.25 50.38 -5.93
N THR A 525 -20.10 49.51 -6.88
CA THR A 525 -19.31 49.74 -8.11
C THR A 525 -20.04 50.57 -9.15
N ILE A 526 -21.37 50.68 -9.05
CA ILE A 526 -22.19 51.42 -9.98
C ILE A 526 -22.31 52.85 -9.48
N ALA A 527 -21.74 53.81 -10.19
CA ALA A 527 -21.87 55.24 -10.02
C ALA A 527 -21.43 55.82 -8.64
N ASP A 528 -20.46 55.17 -7.96
CA ASP A 528 -19.96 55.59 -6.64
C ASP A 528 -21.08 55.94 -5.64
N LEU A 529 -22.15 55.16 -5.65
CA LEU A 529 -23.38 55.39 -4.87
C LEU A 529 -23.20 55.39 -3.36
N GLY A 530 -21.99 55.05 -2.89
CA GLY A 530 -21.65 55.01 -1.47
C GLY A 530 -21.17 53.68 -0.98
N GLN A 531 -21.00 53.60 0.32
CA GLN A 531 -20.53 52.37 0.98
C GLN A 531 -21.49 51.94 2.09
N THR A 532 -21.60 50.64 2.26
CA THR A 532 -22.32 50.02 3.40
C THR A 532 -21.32 49.40 4.35
N THR A 533 -21.38 49.78 5.61
CA THR A 533 -20.61 49.19 6.69
C THR A 533 -21.56 48.40 7.59
N ARG A 534 -21.20 47.14 7.82
CA ARG A 534 -21.92 46.23 8.73
C ARG A 534 -20.96 45.75 9.80
N THR A 535 -21.30 45.96 11.05
CA THR A 535 -20.54 45.48 12.20
C THR A 535 -21.50 44.74 13.11
N GLY A 536 -21.21 43.49 13.37
CA GLY A 536 -22.11 42.68 14.16
C GLY A 536 -21.53 41.36 14.62
N GLY A 537 -22.40 40.60 15.23
CA GLY A 537 -22.08 39.24 15.62
C GLY A 537 -23.32 38.37 15.66
N SER A 538 -23.11 37.09 15.65
CA SER A 538 -24.17 36.09 15.75
C SER A 538 -23.77 34.94 16.66
N VAL A 539 -24.77 34.39 17.34
CA VAL A 539 -24.64 33.14 18.10
C VAL A 539 -25.60 32.15 17.49
N ARG A 540 -25.08 30.98 17.15
CA ARG A 540 -25.83 29.84 16.62
C ARG A 540 -25.70 28.66 17.56
N LEU A 541 -26.84 28.05 17.92
CA LEU A 541 -26.92 26.80 18.67
C LEU A 541 -27.57 25.76 17.78
N ALA A 542 -26.93 24.57 17.70
CA ALA A 542 -27.42 23.46 16.89
C ALA A 542 -27.50 22.18 17.72
N PHE A 543 -28.62 21.48 17.62
CA PHE A 543 -28.89 20.26 18.37
C PHE A 543 -29.49 19.17 17.46
N PRO A 544 -29.32 17.87 17.79
CA PRO A 544 -29.87 16.79 16.98
C PRO A 544 -31.41 16.79 17.07
N PHE A 545 -32.06 16.62 15.91
CA PHE A 545 -33.52 16.57 15.81
C PHE A 545 -34.01 15.15 16.12
N PHE A 546 -34.87 14.99 17.13
CA PHE A 546 -35.45 13.72 17.58
C PHE A 546 -34.41 12.54 17.64
N ASN A 547 -33.31 12.76 18.29
CA ASN A 547 -32.24 11.76 18.42
C ASN A 547 -31.65 11.25 17.08
N SER A 548 -31.93 11.92 15.97
CA SER A 548 -31.34 11.61 14.67
C SER A 548 -29.85 11.95 14.65
N ARG A 549 -29.03 11.03 14.18
CA ARG A 549 -27.59 11.31 13.94
C ARG A 549 -27.36 12.20 12.74
N TYR A 550 -28.27 12.18 11.78
CA TYR A 550 -28.12 12.83 10.47
C TYR A 550 -28.84 14.18 10.36
N THR A 551 -29.73 14.50 11.29
CA THR A 551 -30.54 15.72 11.22
C THR A 551 -30.28 16.58 12.43
N ARG A 552 -29.95 17.85 12.19
CA ARG A 552 -29.74 18.87 13.23
C ARG A 552 -30.65 20.06 12.97
N VAL A 553 -31.16 20.62 14.03
CA VAL A 553 -31.87 21.91 14.04
C VAL A 553 -30.93 22.96 14.59
N GLY A 554 -30.75 24.03 13.86
CA GLY A 554 -29.97 25.19 14.28
C GLY A 554 -30.90 26.40 14.53
N VAL A 555 -30.64 27.09 15.62
CA VAL A 555 -31.25 28.41 15.92
C VAL A 555 -30.12 29.41 16.00
N SER A 556 -30.19 30.47 15.23
CA SER A 556 -29.21 31.55 15.32
C SER A 556 -29.87 32.89 15.59
N TYR A 557 -29.19 33.67 16.42
CA TYR A 557 -29.51 35.07 16.68
C TYR A 557 -28.33 35.93 16.25
N GLY A 558 -28.60 36.91 15.42
CA GLY A 558 -27.61 37.87 14.94
C GLY A 558 -28.03 39.30 15.28
N LEU A 559 -27.06 40.10 15.69
CA LEU A 559 -27.18 41.52 15.92
C LEU A 559 -26.14 42.26 15.11
N GLU A 560 -26.57 43.19 14.26
CA GLU A 560 -25.64 43.98 13.44
C GLU A 560 -26.04 45.47 13.41
N ALA A 561 -25.06 46.33 13.43
CA ALA A 561 -25.18 47.73 13.11
C ALA A 561 -24.88 47.94 11.62
N VAL A 562 -25.84 48.47 10.89
CA VAL A 562 -25.68 48.78 9.47
C VAL A 562 -25.59 50.28 9.32
N ARG A 563 -24.55 50.78 8.67
CA ARG A 563 -24.34 52.18 8.32
C ARG A 563 -24.20 52.32 6.83
N PHE A 564 -24.89 53.29 6.26
CA PHE A 564 -24.74 53.66 4.87
C PHE A 564 -24.13 55.07 4.79
N SER A 565 -23.10 55.24 3.98
CA SER A 565 -22.44 56.53 3.73
C SER A 565 -22.36 56.74 2.24
N SER A 566 -22.80 57.88 1.76
CA SER A 566 -22.66 58.33 0.39
C SER A 566 -21.41 59.23 0.29
N ASP A 567 -20.32 58.69 -0.25
CA ASP A 567 -19.11 59.48 -0.49
C ASP A 567 -19.15 60.08 -1.92
N GLY A 568 -19.40 61.40 -2.00
CA GLY A 568 -18.92 62.19 -3.12
C GLY A 568 -19.89 62.63 -4.22
N LEU A 569 -21.18 62.45 -4.13
CA LEU A 569 -22.13 63.15 -4.99
C LEU A 569 -22.89 64.22 -4.17
N VAL A 570 -22.46 65.44 -4.35
CA VAL A 570 -23.25 66.65 -3.96
C VAL A 570 -24.43 66.75 -4.95
N GLY A 571 -25.41 65.98 -4.74
CA GLY A 571 -26.72 66.07 -5.30
C GLY A 571 -27.64 65.51 -4.25
N THR A 572 -28.58 66.26 -3.86
CA THR A 572 -29.62 65.80 -2.95
C THR A 572 -30.31 64.62 -3.58
N ILE A 573 -29.77 63.46 -3.38
CA ILE A 573 -30.55 62.25 -3.54
C ILE A 573 -31.40 62.20 -2.33
N THR A 574 -32.55 62.82 -2.42
CA THR A 574 -33.68 62.49 -1.60
C THR A 574 -34.03 61.09 -1.94
N THR A 575 -33.35 60.18 -1.31
CA THR A 575 -33.58 58.76 -1.51
C THR A 575 -34.89 58.40 -0.85
N ARG A 576 -35.93 58.63 -1.55
CA ARG A 576 -37.05 57.71 -1.60
C ARG A 576 -36.54 56.55 -2.50
N LEU A 577 -35.69 55.73 -2.02
CA LEU A 577 -35.50 54.40 -2.60
C LEU A 577 -36.77 53.62 -2.25
N GLU A 578 -37.79 53.84 -3.05
CA GLU A 578 -38.86 52.86 -3.16
C GLU A 578 -38.24 51.55 -3.57
N ALA A 579 -38.55 50.53 -2.83
CA ALA A 579 -38.14 49.15 -2.93
C ALA A 579 -37.48 48.74 -4.28
N VAL A 580 -36.20 48.53 -4.32
CA VAL A 580 -35.56 47.84 -5.45
C VAL A 580 -35.87 46.36 -5.32
N ARG A 581 -36.74 45.86 -6.20
CA ARG A 581 -37.05 44.43 -6.32
C ARG A 581 -35.93 43.78 -7.09
N PHE A 582 -35.18 42.92 -6.43
CA PHE A 582 -34.33 41.96 -7.13
C PHE A 582 -35.11 40.65 -7.26
N SER A 583 -35.41 40.25 -8.48
CA SER A 583 -35.93 38.93 -8.78
C SER A 583 -34.78 38.09 -9.32
N SER A 584 -34.29 37.12 -8.55
CA SER A 584 -33.56 35.99 -9.06
C SER A 584 -34.27 34.74 -8.53
N ASP A 585 -34.76 33.94 -9.44
CA ASP A 585 -35.28 32.59 -9.21
C ASP A 585 -36.34 32.44 -8.10
N GLY A 586 -37.34 33.34 -8.10
CA GLY A 586 -38.51 33.19 -7.28
C GLY A 586 -38.43 33.75 -5.87
N LEU A 587 -37.29 34.27 -5.41
CA LEU A 587 -37.16 34.97 -4.13
C LEU A 587 -37.27 36.48 -4.34
N VAL A 588 -38.40 37.05 -3.96
CA VAL A 588 -38.62 38.49 -3.96
C VAL A 588 -38.18 39.08 -2.62
N GLY A 589 -36.96 39.64 -2.59
CA GLY A 589 -36.49 40.42 -1.45
C GLY A 589 -36.87 41.91 -1.61
N THR A 590 -37.55 42.49 -0.67
CA THR A 590 -37.82 43.94 -0.64
C THR A 590 -36.81 44.61 0.29
N ILE A 591 -35.90 45.42 -0.26
CA ILE A 591 -35.03 46.27 0.56
C ILE A 591 -35.76 47.57 0.80
N THR A 592 -36.32 47.78 1.99
CA THR A 592 -36.82 49.07 2.44
C THR A 592 -35.70 49.77 3.20
N THR A 593 -35.14 50.83 2.62
CA THR A 593 -34.30 51.77 3.37
C THR A 593 -35.20 52.82 4.02
N ASN A 594 -35.59 52.62 5.25
CA ASN A 594 -36.08 53.74 6.08
C ASN A 594 -34.88 54.64 6.38
N ASN A 595 -35.07 55.97 6.42
CA ASN A 595 -34.09 57.03 6.67
C ASN A 595 -33.13 56.83 7.84
N CYS A 596 -32.29 55.83 7.77
CA CYS A 596 -31.46 55.40 8.85
C CYS A 596 -29.99 55.58 8.44
N ALA A 597 -29.39 56.68 8.83
CA ALA A 597 -27.95 56.88 8.72
C ALA A 597 -27.14 55.80 9.50
N GLY A 598 -27.78 55.07 10.39
CA GLY A 598 -27.29 53.90 11.08
C GLY A 598 -28.43 53.16 11.77
N CYS A 599 -28.60 51.88 11.46
CA CYS A 599 -29.63 51.00 11.99
C CYS A 599 -29.06 49.80 12.73
N LEU A 600 -29.72 49.44 13.81
CA LEU A 600 -29.47 48.18 14.48
C LEU A 600 -30.47 47.15 13.95
N ARG A 601 -29.94 46.07 13.38
CA ARG A 601 -30.71 44.95 12.83
C ARG A 601 -30.58 43.74 13.71
N SER A 602 -31.67 43.18 14.16
CA SER A 602 -31.66 41.86 14.81
C SER A 602 -32.27 40.83 13.87
N THR A 603 -31.68 39.65 13.84
CA THR A 603 -32.11 38.56 12.96
C THR A 603 -32.18 37.28 13.77
N VAL A 604 -33.32 36.60 13.69
CA VAL A 604 -33.45 35.21 14.16
C VAL A 604 -33.59 34.33 12.94
N SER A 605 -32.82 33.26 12.89
CA SER A 605 -32.95 32.24 11.84
C SER A 605 -33.03 30.85 12.42
N LEU A 606 -33.85 30.03 11.77
CA LEU A 606 -33.99 28.60 12.04
C LEU A 606 -33.50 27.85 10.82
N ASP A 607 -32.61 26.89 11.03
CA ASP A 607 -32.12 26.03 9.97
C ASP A 607 -32.29 24.56 10.34
N LEU A 608 -32.56 23.74 9.33
CA LEU A 608 -32.62 22.30 9.42
C LEU A 608 -31.58 21.71 8.46
N THR A 609 -30.59 21.04 9.01
CA THR A 609 -29.55 20.41 8.22
C THR A 609 -29.65 18.90 8.33
N ARG A 610 -29.77 18.19 7.19
CA ARG A 610 -29.71 16.75 7.13
C ARG A 610 -28.51 16.34 6.27
N ASP A 611 -27.53 15.72 6.89
CA ASP A 611 -26.35 15.19 6.22
C ASP A 611 -26.34 13.66 6.29
N THR A 612 -26.56 13.02 5.15
CA THR A 612 -26.57 11.56 5.02
C THR A 612 -25.35 11.04 4.28
N ARG A 613 -24.38 11.89 3.99
CA ARG A 613 -23.13 11.47 3.35
C ARG A 613 -22.37 10.57 4.30
N SER A 614 -22.23 9.30 3.94
CA SER A 614 -21.21 8.45 4.51
C SER A 614 -19.91 8.79 3.79
N GLU A 615 -19.08 9.61 4.37
CA GLU A 615 -17.70 9.74 3.90
C GLU A 615 -17.03 8.38 4.12
N VAL A 616 -16.96 7.61 3.06
CA VAL A 616 -16.05 6.46 2.98
C VAL A 616 -14.70 7.04 2.65
N PRO A 617 -13.67 6.84 3.50
CA PRO A 617 -12.32 7.29 3.20
C PRO A 617 -11.75 6.63 1.95
#